data_685e9b6f176471c21febb8245cb15c04
#
_entry.id   685e9b6f176471c21febb8245cb15c04
#
_cell.length_a   1.000
_cell.length_b   1.000
_cell.length_c   1.000
_cell.angle_alpha   90.00
_cell.angle_beta   90.00
_cell.angle_gamma   90.00
#
_symmetry.space_group_name_H-M   'P 1'
#
loop_
_entity.id
_entity.type
_entity.pdbx_description
1 polymer ?
#
loop_
_entity_poly.entity_id
_entity_poly.type
_entity_poly.pdbx_seq_one_letter_code
_entity_poly.pdbx_strand_id
1 'polypeptide(L)'
;MTLWVLAFIAEMLEVKGTLYFFDSFMEKRDGGYRNRYRFFVYCGVLYLAAVTGGWIGMLKCIPIILVMSFLNLVYYEVSFRQSFLFSIINYVMLALIDYVTFLLGSGGKFTEKWFLQALISKTVFIILMLFIRRFSNTRKSYGLITGKEWLQFFCVPVFTVVGFILMFYSENDDMQKVFLFLSVGLVAINLILMEFMQNTIEKEERIKIAVLTEQNQKNRIADYQDREEIYERQRRKMHDYKNQLSTIQTLIKNGHTDAEFFDLR
;
A
#
# COMPACT_ATOMS: atom_id res chain seq x y z
N MET A 1 39.43 0.94 15.04
CA MET A 1 38.81 2.07 14.25
C MET A 1 38.15 1.59 12.97
N THR A 2 38.79 0.76 12.17
CA THR A 2 38.23 0.23 10.90
C THR A 2 36.92 -0.56 11.03
N LEU A 3 36.77 -1.36 12.11
CA LEU A 3 35.58 -2.20 12.35
C LEU A 3 34.33 -1.38 12.64
N TRP A 4 34.44 -0.29 13.39
CA TRP A 4 33.31 0.62 13.68
C TRP A 4 32.83 1.38 12.44
N VAL A 5 33.77 1.74 11.56
CA VAL A 5 33.43 2.38 10.28
C VAL A 5 32.67 1.42 9.37
N LEU A 6 33.09 0.16 9.29
CA LEU A 6 32.39 -0.87 8.52
C LEU A 6 30.99 -1.16 9.07
N ALA A 7 30.84 -1.24 10.40
CA ALA A 7 29.53 -1.39 11.02
C ALA A 7 28.61 -0.22 10.69
N PHE A 8 29.11 1.02 10.78
CA PHE A 8 28.35 2.21 10.44
C PHE A 8 27.93 2.25 8.95
N ILE A 9 28.81 1.83 8.05
CA ILE A 9 28.47 1.72 6.61
C ILE A 9 27.39 0.67 6.40
N ALA A 10 27.49 -0.49 7.04
CA ALA A 10 26.48 -1.54 6.95
C ALA A 10 25.11 -1.04 7.44
N GLU A 11 25.06 -0.31 8.54
CA GLU A 11 23.84 0.32 9.06
C GLU A 11 23.23 1.33 8.08
N MET A 12 24.05 2.19 7.48
CA MET A 12 23.60 3.13 6.46
C MET A 12 23.00 2.43 5.24
N LEU A 13 23.58 1.31 4.81
CA LEU A 13 23.06 0.49 3.72
C LEU A 13 21.72 -0.14 4.10
N GLU A 14 21.61 -0.66 5.33
CA GLU A 14 20.35 -1.21 5.84
C GLU A 14 19.22 -0.20 5.81
N VAL A 15 19.46 1.01 6.35
CA VAL A 15 18.48 2.10 6.32
C VAL A 15 18.10 2.47 4.91
N LYS A 16 19.06 2.56 4.00
CA LYS A 16 18.78 2.91 2.61
C LYS A 16 17.93 1.84 1.91
N GLY A 17 18.23 0.55 2.14
CA GLY A 17 17.42 -0.56 1.65
C GLY A 17 16.00 -0.54 2.19
N THR A 18 15.85 -0.34 3.49
CA THR A 18 14.57 -0.21 4.20
C THR A 18 13.74 0.96 3.64
N LEU A 19 14.34 2.11 3.41
CA LEU A 19 13.65 3.26 2.81
C LEU A 19 13.26 3.00 1.36
N TYR A 20 14.08 2.30 0.57
CA TYR A 20 13.68 1.89 -0.79
C TYR A 20 12.49 0.95 -0.77
N PHE A 21 12.44 0.02 0.19
CA PHE A 21 11.29 -0.85 0.39
C PHE A 21 10.03 -0.04 0.69
N PHE A 22 10.04 0.82 1.71
CA PHE A 22 8.85 1.62 2.06
C PHE A 22 8.44 2.58 0.94
N ASP A 23 9.41 3.22 0.27
CA ASP A 23 9.14 4.10 -0.88
C ASP A 23 8.49 3.36 -2.08
N SER A 24 8.68 2.04 -2.17
CA SER A 24 8.05 1.22 -3.21
C SER A 24 6.57 0.92 -2.94
N PHE A 25 6.18 0.84 -1.67
CA PHE A 25 4.83 0.41 -1.27
C PHE A 25 3.98 1.51 -0.62
N MET A 26 4.57 2.60 -0.16
CA MET A 26 3.88 3.65 0.58
C MET A 26 4.04 5.01 -0.09
N GLU A 27 2.99 5.83 -0.05
CA GLU A 27 3.05 7.22 -0.49
C GLU A 27 3.68 8.09 0.59
N LYS A 28 4.62 8.94 0.16
CA LYS A 28 5.25 9.90 1.06
C LYS A 28 4.25 10.99 1.42
N ARG A 29 4.18 11.30 2.70
CA ARG A 29 3.42 12.45 3.15
C ARG A 29 4.12 13.75 2.73
N ASP A 30 3.37 14.68 2.16
CA ASP A 30 3.89 15.99 1.78
C ASP A 30 4.41 16.75 3.01
N GLY A 31 5.69 17.06 3.00
CA GLY A 31 6.37 17.75 4.09
C GLY A 31 7.85 17.93 3.80
N GLY A 32 8.22 18.99 3.06
CA GLY A 32 9.58 19.22 2.53
C GLY A 32 10.72 19.03 3.54
N TYR A 33 10.63 19.67 4.73
CA TYR A 33 11.67 19.53 5.77
C TYR A 33 11.69 18.15 6.42
N ARG A 34 10.54 17.55 6.67
CA ARG A 34 10.40 16.25 7.33
C ARG A 34 11.03 15.13 6.51
N ASN A 35 10.87 15.14 5.19
CA ASN A 35 11.46 14.15 4.30
C ASN A 35 13.00 14.24 4.22
N ARG A 36 13.59 15.43 4.45
CA ARG A 36 15.06 15.62 4.44
C ARG A 36 15.74 14.88 5.58
N TYR A 37 15.14 14.87 6.78
CA TYR A 37 15.72 14.24 7.97
C TYR A 37 15.32 12.78 8.16
N ARG A 38 14.42 12.25 7.33
CA ARG A 38 13.91 10.87 7.41
C ARG A 38 15.04 9.84 7.52
N PHE A 39 16.03 9.91 6.65
CA PHE A 39 17.16 9.00 6.65
C PHE A 39 17.91 8.99 7.99
N PHE A 40 18.21 10.16 8.54
CA PHE A 40 18.94 10.28 9.80
C PHE A 40 18.13 9.76 10.99
N VAL A 41 16.81 9.97 11.00
CA VAL A 41 15.95 9.45 12.06
C VAL A 41 15.91 7.92 12.03
N TYR A 42 15.77 7.31 10.83
CA TYR A 42 15.82 5.86 10.71
C TYR A 42 17.20 5.29 11.08
N CYS A 43 18.31 5.96 10.72
CA CYS A 43 19.66 5.59 11.15
C CYS A 43 19.77 5.62 12.68
N GLY A 44 19.31 6.69 13.32
CA GLY A 44 19.36 6.81 14.78
C GLY A 44 18.58 5.70 15.50
N VAL A 45 17.38 5.39 15.00
CA VAL A 45 16.53 4.34 15.59
C VAL A 45 17.12 2.95 15.41
N LEU A 46 17.57 2.59 14.22
CA LEU A 46 18.17 1.28 13.97
C LEU A 46 19.51 1.12 14.71
N TYR A 47 20.31 2.17 14.77
CA TYR A 47 21.55 2.18 15.54
C TYR A 47 21.27 1.94 17.04
N LEU A 48 20.30 2.65 17.63
CA LEU A 48 19.89 2.42 19.02
C LEU A 48 19.41 0.99 19.23
N ALA A 49 18.63 0.44 18.29
CA ALA A 49 18.16 -0.93 18.36
C ALA A 49 19.32 -1.94 18.27
N ALA A 50 20.34 -1.68 17.47
CA ALA A 50 21.54 -2.50 17.36
C ALA A 50 22.35 -2.49 18.67
N VAL A 51 22.57 -1.30 19.26
CA VAL A 51 23.34 -1.15 20.50
C VAL A 51 22.63 -1.76 21.71
N THR A 52 21.32 -1.60 21.83
CA THR A 52 20.52 -2.13 22.94
C THR A 52 20.19 -3.61 22.80
N GLY A 53 20.39 -4.18 21.62
CA GLY A 53 19.98 -5.55 21.26
C GLY A 53 20.67 -6.67 22.05
N GLY A 54 21.83 -6.42 22.67
CA GLY A 54 22.54 -7.39 23.50
C GLY A 54 21.79 -7.81 24.78
N TRP A 55 20.84 -7.01 25.26
CA TRP A 55 20.09 -7.24 26.51
C TRP A 55 18.79 -8.06 26.31
N ILE A 56 18.20 -8.05 25.12
CA ILE A 56 16.85 -8.59 24.88
C ILE A 56 16.89 -9.80 23.91
N GLY A 57 18.04 -10.12 23.33
CA GLY A 57 18.20 -11.23 22.39
C GLY A 57 17.24 -11.13 21.19
N MET A 58 16.60 -12.25 20.83
CA MET A 58 15.68 -12.33 19.69
C MET A 58 14.37 -11.54 19.89
N LEU A 59 13.94 -11.27 21.12
CA LEU A 59 12.71 -10.51 21.40
C LEU A 59 12.82 -9.05 20.96
N LYS A 60 14.00 -8.56 20.61
CA LYS A 60 14.22 -7.21 20.04
C LYS A 60 13.45 -6.96 18.73
N CYS A 61 13.04 -8.00 18.00
CA CYS A 61 12.26 -7.86 16.76
C CYS A 61 10.95 -7.10 17.00
N ILE A 62 10.26 -7.36 18.11
CA ILE A 62 8.95 -6.74 18.40
C ILE A 62 9.07 -5.21 18.55
N PRO A 63 9.92 -4.66 19.44
CA PRO A 63 10.05 -3.21 19.57
C PRO A 63 10.57 -2.54 18.29
N ILE A 64 11.47 -3.17 17.51
CA ILE A 64 11.95 -2.63 16.25
C ILE A 64 10.79 -2.49 15.24
N ILE A 65 10.00 -3.54 15.06
CA ILE A 65 8.84 -3.53 14.16
C ILE A 65 7.84 -2.45 14.58
N LEU A 66 7.55 -2.31 15.87
CA LEU A 66 6.64 -1.30 16.38
C LEU A 66 7.16 0.12 16.12
N VAL A 67 8.42 0.40 16.45
CA VAL A 67 9.02 1.73 16.24
C VAL A 67 9.06 2.07 14.75
N MET A 68 9.45 1.12 13.87
CA MET A 68 9.41 1.30 12.43
C MET A 68 7.99 1.59 11.93
N SER A 69 6.98 0.91 12.49
CA SER A 69 5.58 1.14 12.16
C SER A 69 5.14 2.55 12.54
N PHE A 70 5.52 3.05 13.70
CA PHE A 70 5.23 4.43 14.10
C PHE A 70 5.96 5.46 13.24
N LEU A 71 7.24 5.23 12.91
CA LEU A 71 7.98 6.11 12.00
C LEU A 71 7.30 6.20 10.62
N ASN A 72 6.82 5.07 10.11
CA ASN A 72 6.10 5.05 8.84
C ASN A 72 4.82 5.91 8.89
N LEU A 73 4.07 5.91 10.00
CA LEU A 73 2.90 6.80 10.16
C LEU A 73 3.26 8.29 10.12
N VAL A 74 4.46 8.64 10.57
CA VAL A 74 4.95 10.03 10.54
C VAL A 74 5.33 10.46 9.12
N TYR A 75 6.01 9.58 8.37
CA TYR A 75 6.61 9.93 7.08
C TYR A 75 5.81 9.56 5.84
N TYR A 76 4.82 8.67 5.98
CA TYR A 76 3.98 8.16 4.89
C TYR A 76 2.50 8.36 5.17
N GLU A 77 1.69 8.37 4.09
CA GLU A 77 0.23 8.43 4.16
C GLU A 77 -0.36 7.02 4.17
N VAL A 78 -0.24 6.36 5.32
CA VAL A 78 -0.66 4.97 5.48
C VAL A 78 -1.43 4.76 6.78
N SER A 79 -2.29 3.74 6.81
CA SER A 79 -2.94 3.28 8.05
C SER A 79 -1.96 2.49 8.92
N PHE A 80 -2.23 2.42 10.22
CA PHE A 80 -1.41 1.63 11.16
C PHE A 80 -1.27 0.16 10.72
N ARG A 81 -2.35 -0.45 10.24
CA ARG A 81 -2.34 -1.85 9.76
C ARG A 81 -1.37 -2.05 8.60
N GLN A 82 -1.38 -1.16 7.62
CA GLN A 82 -0.46 -1.18 6.49
C GLN A 82 0.98 -0.99 6.94
N SER A 83 1.23 0.03 7.76
CA SER A 83 2.56 0.31 8.29
C SER A 83 3.13 -0.87 9.05
N PHE A 84 2.32 -1.50 9.91
CA PHE A 84 2.71 -2.64 10.71
C PHE A 84 3.03 -3.87 9.85
N LEU A 85 2.17 -4.20 8.86
CA LEU A 85 2.42 -5.29 7.93
C LEU A 85 3.73 -5.11 7.15
N PHE A 86 3.93 -3.95 6.54
CA PHE A 86 5.15 -3.69 5.78
C PHE A 86 6.40 -3.64 6.66
N SER A 87 6.29 -3.18 7.90
CA SER A 87 7.41 -3.23 8.85
C SER A 87 7.80 -4.67 9.21
N ILE A 88 6.82 -5.57 9.40
CA ILE A 88 7.08 -6.99 9.61
C ILE A 88 7.76 -7.60 8.39
N ILE A 89 7.21 -7.39 7.19
CA ILE A 89 7.77 -7.95 5.96
C ILE A 89 9.20 -7.46 5.74
N ASN A 90 9.45 -6.15 5.90
CA ASN A 90 10.79 -5.59 5.77
C ASN A 90 11.78 -6.21 6.76
N TYR A 91 11.39 -6.32 8.04
CA TYR A 91 12.23 -6.92 9.07
C TYR A 91 12.54 -8.39 8.79
N VAL A 92 11.52 -9.17 8.39
CA VAL A 92 11.66 -10.59 8.03
C VAL A 92 12.61 -10.77 6.86
N MET A 93 12.43 -9.97 5.78
CA MET A 93 13.30 -10.04 4.60
C MET A 93 14.76 -9.75 4.96
N LEU A 94 14.98 -8.72 5.78
CA LEU A 94 16.31 -8.37 6.26
C LEU A 94 16.93 -9.51 7.08
N ALA A 95 16.19 -10.03 8.07
CA ALA A 95 16.66 -11.09 8.97
C ALA A 95 16.97 -12.39 8.21
N LEU A 96 16.15 -12.77 7.24
CA LEU A 96 16.37 -13.95 6.40
C LEU A 96 17.61 -13.80 5.52
N ILE A 97 17.82 -12.64 4.92
CA ILE A 97 19.02 -12.37 4.10
C ILE A 97 20.27 -12.40 4.96
N ASP A 98 20.23 -11.79 6.16
CA ASP A 98 21.34 -11.84 7.13
C ASP A 98 21.65 -13.29 7.51
N TYR A 99 20.63 -14.12 7.75
CA TYR A 99 20.82 -15.53 8.11
C TYR A 99 21.37 -16.37 6.97
N VAL A 100 20.85 -16.19 5.74
CA VAL A 100 21.38 -16.87 4.54
C VAL A 100 22.86 -16.54 4.31
N THR A 101 23.22 -15.25 4.39
CA THR A 101 24.61 -14.83 4.21
C THR A 101 25.53 -15.32 5.32
N PHE A 102 25.00 -15.41 6.56
CA PHE A 102 25.71 -16.00 7.68
C PHE A 102 26.00 -17.50 7.45
N LEU A 103 25.01 -18.29 7.04
CA LEU A 103 25.19 -19.71 6.76
C LEU A 103 26.18 -19.96 5.60
N LEU A 104 26.08 -19.17 4.53
CA LEU A 104 26.98 -19.30 3.36
C LEU A 104 28.42 -18.89 3.68
N GLY A 105 28.60 -17.85 4.50
CA GLY A 105 29.91 -17.26 4.75
C GLY A 105 30.71 -17.95 5.85
N SER A 106 30.04 -18.50 6.86
CA SER A 106 30.71 -19.05 8.06
C SER A 106 30.44 -20.54 8.27
N GLY A 107 29.59 -21.15 7.46
CA GLY A 107 29.10 -22.50 7.74
C GLY A 107 28.40 -22.60 9.10
N GLY A 108 27.73 -21.50 9.54
CA GLY A 108 27.03 -21.44 10.82
C GLY A 108 27.91 -21.10 12.06
N LYS A 109 29.19 -20.83 11.85
CA LYS A 109 30.09 -20.47 12.97
C LYS A 109 30.42 -18.98 12.99
N PHE A 110 30.41 -18.36 14.16
CA PHE A 110 30.85 -16.98 14.31
C PHE A 110 32.38 -16.89 14.06
N THR A 111 32.74 -16.10 13.04
CA THR A 111 34.13 -15.85 12.65
C THR A 111 34.47 -14.39 12.88
N GLU A 112 35.78 -14.05 12.94
CA GLU A 112 36.22 -12.65 13.01
C GLU A 112 35.79 -11.79 11.80
N LYS A 113 35.30 -12.42 10.73
CA LYS A 113 34.82 -11.77 9.49
C LYS A 113 33.34 -11.40 9.51
N TRP A 114 32.66 -11.48 10.66
CA TRP A 114 31.23 -11.19 10.76
C TRP A 114 30.83 -9.81 10.23
N PHE A 115 31.69 -8.78 10.35
CA PHE A 115 31.45 -7.46 9.78
C PHE A 115 31.40 -7.48 8.25
N LEU A 116 32.26 -8.28 7.61
CA LEU A 116 32.26 -8.43 6.16
C LEU A 116 30.98 -9.13 5.70
N GLN A 117 30.53 -10.12 6.43
CA GLN A 117 29.26 -10.82 6.17
C GLN A 117 28.07 -9.87 6.32
N ALA A 118 28.04 -9.04 7.36
CA ALA A 118 27.02 -8.02 7.54
C ALA A 118 27.00 -7.03 6.35
N LEU A 119 28.15 -6.60 5.86
CA LEU A 119 28.23 -5.70 4.71
C LEU A 119 27.68 -6.37 3.42
N ILE A 120 28.03 -7.64 3.20
CA ILE A 120 27.53 -8.41 2.05
C ILE A 120 26.02 -8.56 2.14
N SER A 121 25.48 -8.94 3.30
CA SER A 121 24.02 -9.11 3.47
C SER A 121 23.25 -7.83 3.21
N LYS A 122 23.71 -6.69 3.72
CA LYS A 122 23.07 -5.38 3.48
C LYS A 122 23.16 -4.96 2.02
N THR A 123 24.25 -5.30 1.33
CA THR A 123 24.39 -5.05 -0.11
C THR A 123 23.41 -5.90 -0.92
N VAL A 124 23.29 -7.19 -0.60
CA VAL A 124 22.29 -8.09 -1.22
C VAL A 124 20.88 -7.58 -0.97
N PHE A 125 20.58 -7.14 0.26
CA PHE A 125 19.29 -6.56 0.62
C PHE A 125 18.95 -5.33 -0.22
N ILE A 126 19.89 -4.38 -0.40
CA ILE A 126 19.67 -3.19 -1.25
C ILE A 126 19.41 -3.61 -2.69
N ILE A 127 20.19 -4.53 -3.25
CA ILE A 127 20.01 -5.00 -4.64
C ILE A 127 18.61 -5.59 -4.81
N LEU A 128 18.17 -6.42 -3.87
CA LEU A 128 16.83 -6.99 -3.88
C LEU A 128 15.75 -5.91 -3.81
N MET A 129 15.93 -4.90 -2.95
CA MET A 129 14.97 -3.79 -2.82
C MET A 129 14.91 -2.90 -4.07
N LEU A 130 16.04 -2.68 -4.73
CA LEU A 130 16.08 -1.97 -6.03
C LEU A 130 15.39 -2.77 -7.13
N PHE A 131 15.55 -4.09 -7.13
CA PHE A 131 14.83 -4.98 -8.04
C PHE A 131 13.32 -4.90 -7.81
N ILE A 132 12.86 -5.07 -6.58
CA ILE A 132 11.44 -4.93 -6.20
C ILE A 132 10.91 -3.57 -6.66
N ARG A 133 11.63 -2.48 -6.36
CA ARG A 133 11.23 -1.13 -6.74
C ARG A 133 11.08 -0.96 -8.26
N ARG A 134 11.91 -1.62 -9.06
CA ARG A 134 11.83 -1.55 -10.53
C ARG A 134 10.60 -2.26 -11.08
N PHE A 135 10.18 -3.36 -10.45
CA PHE A 135 9.02 -4.16 -10.86
C PHE A 135 7.73 -3.74 -10.17
N SER A 136 7.83 -3.04 -9.03
CA SER A 136 6.67 -2.51 -8.30
C SER A 136 6.11 -1.29 -9.04
N ASN A 137 5.18 -1.54 -9.95
CA ASN A 137 4.45 -0.50 -10.68
C ASN A 137 3.18 -0.11 -9.90
N THR A 138 3.29 0.04 -8.60
CA THR A 138 2.15 0.16 -7.70
C THR A 138 1.51 1.52 -7.70
N ARG A 139 0.26 1.56 -8.11
CA ARG A 139 -0.71 2.53 -7.60
C ARG A 139 -1.00 2.16 -6.14
N LYS A 140 -0.70 3.07 -5.22
CA LYS A 140 -0.62 2.82 -3.78
C LYS A 140 -1.99 2.88 -3.07
N SER A 141 -3.02 2.26 -3.63
CA SER A 141 -4.41 2.36 -3.18
C SER A 141 -4.81 1.21 -2.24
N TYR A 142 -4.16 1.11 -1.08
CA TYR A 142 -4.43 0.06 -0.09
C TYR A 142 -5.75 0.21 0.69
N GLY A 143 -6.46 1.33 0.55
CA GLY A 143 -7.73 1.58 1.26
C GLY A 143 -8.88 0.66 0.85
N LEU A 144 -8.70 -0.14 -0.20
CA LEU A 144 -9.71 -1.03 -0.77
C LEU A 144 -9.70 -2.44 -0.17
N ILE A 145 -8.64 -2.81 0.56
CA ILE A 145 -8.47 -4.16 1.11
C ILE A 145 -9.43 -4.38 2.28
N THR A 146 -10.18 -5.48 2.24
CA THR A 146 -11.10 -5.89 3.29
C THR A 146 -10.38 -6.41 4.54
N GLY A 147 -11.06 -6.40 5.69
CA GLY A 147 -10.47 -6.89 6.95
C GLY A 147 -10.06 -8.36 6.92
N LYS A 148 -10.75 -9.21 6.12
CA LYS A 148 -10.40 -10.63 5.95
C LYS A 148 -9.12 -10.81 5.14
N GLU A 149 -8.94 -10.05 4.07
CA GLU A 149 -7.73 -10.08 3.25
C GLU A 149 -6.51 -9.59 4.03
N TRP A 150 -6.69 -8.55 4.87
CA TRP A 150 -5.63 -8.12 5.79
C TRP A 150 -5.16 -9.25 6.70
N LEU A 151 -6.08 -10.04 7.25
CA LEU A 151 -5.72 -11.18 8.10
C LEU A 151 -4.91 -12.23 7.33
N GLN A 152 -5.30 -12.53 6.08
CA GLN A 152 -4.57 -13.46 5.22
C GLN A 152 -3.15 -12.97 4.92
N PHE A 153 -2.99 -11.67 4.63
CA PHE A 153 -1.67 -11.08 4.39
C PHE A 153 -0.77 -11.09 5.62
N PHE A 154 -1.32 -11.00 6.84
CA PHE A 154 -0.54 -11.09 8.08
C PHE A 154 -0.06 -12.51 8.40
N CYS A 155 -0.79 -13.53 8.00
CA CYS A 155 -0.45 -14.92 8.34
C CYS A 155 0.96 -15.29 7.86
N VAL A 156 1.31 -15.00 6.59
CA VAL A 156 2.60 -15.42 6.00
C VAL A 156 3.81 -14.77 6.70
N PRO A 157 3.88 -13.43 6.89
CA PRO A 157 4.99 -12.80 7.60
C PRO A 157 5.11 -13.27 9.06
N VAL A 158 4.00 -13.48 9.76
CA VAL A 158 4.00 -13.98 11.14
C VAL A 158 4.56 -15.40 11.20
N PHE A 159 4.10 -16.32 10.32
CA PHE A 159 4.67 -17.66 10.22
C PHE A 159 6.16 -17.63 9.87
N THR A 160 6.58 -16.69 9.05
CA THR A 160 8.01 -16.52 8.71
C THR A 160 8.83 -16.11 9.91
N VAL A 161 8.32 -15.17 10.74
CA VAL A 161 9.00 -14.79 12.01
C VAL A 161 9.13 -15.97 12.94
N VAL A 162 8.05 -16.73 13.14
CA VAL A 162 8.06 -17.92 14.00
C VAL A 162 9.05 -18.96 13.47
N GLY A 163 9.00 -19.25 12.16
CA GLY A 163 9.95 -20.17 11.52
C GLY A 163 11.41 -19.74 11.70
N PHE A 164 11.70 -18.45 11.52
CA PHE A 164 13.03 -17.89 11.72
C PHE A 164 13.51 -18.05 13.18
N ILE A 165 12.65 -17.78 14.15
CA ILE A 165 12.97 -17.97 15.58
C ILE A 165 13.29 -19.44 15.87
N LEU A 166 12.46 -20.37 15.39
CA LEU A 166 12.70 -21.81 15.57
C LEU A 166 14.01 -22.27 14.95
N MET A 167 14.34 -21.77 13.74
CA MET A 167 15.62 -22.08 13.07
C MET A 167 16.82 -21.57 13.86
N PHE A 168 16.71 -20.38 14.46
CA PHE A 168 17.80 -19.79 15.22
C PHE A 168 18.07 -20.50 16.55
N TYR A 169 17.02 -21.02 17.21
CA TYR A 169 17.18 -21.77 18.47
C TYR A 169 17.57 -23.24 18.27
N SER A 170 17.59 -23.73 17.03
CA SER A 170 18.00 -25.10 16.72
C SER A 170 19.52 -25.15 16.57
N GLU A 171 20.24 -25.67 17.58
CA GLU A 171 21.71 -25.78 17.62
C GLU A 171 22.26 -26.97 16.81
N ASN A 172 21.50 -27.61 15.93
CA ASN A 172 21.92 -28.78 15.16
C ASN A 172 22.76 -28.40 13.93
N ASP A 173 24.08 -28.63 14.03
CA ASP A 173 25.02 -28.42 12.91
C ASP A 173 24.64 -29.23 11.65
N ASP A 174 24.07 -30.42 11.80
CA ASP A 174 23.68 -31.30 10.69
C ASP A 174 22.52 -30.73 9.87
N MET A 175 21.74 -29.81 10.43
CA MET A 175 20.56 -29.21 9.81
C MET A 175 20.86 -27.90 9.02
N GLN A 176 22.10 -27.43 9.00
CA GLN A 176 22.44 -26.15 8.35
C GLN A 176 22.01 -26.04 6.90
N LYS A 177 22.17 -27.11 6.11
CA LYS A 177 21.75 -27.14 4.69
C LYS A 177 20.22 -27.05 4.55
N VAL A 178 19.50 -27.70 5.46
CA VAL A 178 18.02 -27.66 5.50
C VAL A 178 17.56 -26.24 5.86
N PHE A 179 18.20 -25.62 6.83
CA PHE A 179 17.89 -24.24 7.23
C PHE A 179 18.20 -23.22 6.14
N LEU A 180 19.29 -23.40 5.40
CA LEU A 180 19.59 -22.57 4.23
C LEU A 180 18.48 -22.67 3.18
N PHE A 181 18.08 -23.89 2.82
CA PHE A 181 17.02 -24.10 1.84
C PHE A 181 15.66 -23.53 2.32
N LEU A 182 15.31 -23.73 3.59
CA LEU A 182 14.12 -23.15 4.20
C LEU A 182 14.16 -21.63 4.19
N SER A 183 15.28 -21.00 4.54
CA SER A 183 15.42 -19.54 4.54
C SER A 183 15.20 -18.93 3.14
N VAL A 184 15.80 -19.54 2.11
CA VAL A 184 15.60 -19.12 0.72
C VAL A 184 14.13 -19.31 0.31
N GLY A 185 13.50 -20.42 0.70
CA GLY A 185 12.07 -20.66 0.48
C GLY A 185 11.17 -19.62 1.15
N LEU A 186 11.48 -19.25 2.40
CA LEU A 186 10.75 -18.21 3.12
C LEU A 186 10.90 -16.83 2.48
N VAL A 187 12.08 -16.47 1.96
CA VAL A 187 12.26 -15.25 1.17
C VAL A 187 11.37 -15.29 -0.07
N ALA A 188 11.39 -16.38 -0.82
CA ALA A 188 10.57 -16.53 -2.03
C ALA A 188 9.07 -16.42 -1.73
N ILE A 189 8.58 -17.06 -0.65
CA ILE A 189 7.17 -16.96 -0.23
C ILE A 189 6.78 -15.52 0.11
N ASN A 190 7.63 -14.76 0.80
CA ASN A 190 7.35 -13.35 1.09
C ASN A 190 7.33 -12.49 -0.18
N LEU A 191 8.17 -12.77 -1.18
CA LEU A 191 8.14 -12.08 -2.48
C LEU A 191 6.85 -12.39 -3.24
N ILE A 192 6.43 -13.66 -3.27
CA ILE A 192 5.16 -14.09 -3.90
C ILE A 192 3.98 -13.43 -3.20
N LEU A 193 3.99 -13.35 -1.87
CA LEU A 193 2.95 -12.66 -1.09
C LEU A 193 2.84 -11.18 -1.50
N MET A 194 3.98 -10.51 -1.66
CA MET A 194 3.99 -9.10 -2.07
C MET A 194 3.39 -8.90 -3.46
N GLU A 195 3.74 -9.78 -4.41
CA GLU A 195 3.15 -9.76 -5.76
C GLU A 195 1.64 -10.05 -5.71
N PHE A 196 1.24 -11.06 -4.96
CA PHE A 196 -0.18 -11.40 -4.79
C PHE A 196 -0.98 -10.24 -4.18
N MET A 197 -0.44 -9.56 -3.18
CA MET A 197 -1.05 -8.40 -2.56
C MET A 197 -1.22 -7.25 -3.57
N GLN A 198 -0.22 -6.97 -4.39
CA GLN A 198 -0.29 -5.96 -5.44
C GLN A 198 -1.38 -6.28 -6.47
N ASN A 199 -1.42 -7.52 -6.93
CA ASN A 199 -2.43 -7.98 -7.88
C ASN A 199 -3.86 -7.89 -7.31
N THR A 200 -4.03 -8.17 -6.02
CA THR A 200 -5.33 -8.05 -5.35
C THR A 200 -5.78 -6.59 -5.28
N ILE A 201 -4.89 -5.67 -4.89
CA ILE A 201 -5.17 -4.23 -4.83
C ILE A 201 -5.57 -3.70 -6.22
N GLU A 202 -4.84 -4.08 -7.25
CA GLU A 202 -5.13 -3.64 -8.62
C GLU A 202 -6.49 -4.15 -9.11
N LYS A 203 -6.87 -5.38 -8.78
CA LYS A 203 -8.19 -5.94 -9.09
C LYS A 203 -9.31 -5.18 -8.39
N GLU A 204 -9.17 -4.91 -7.09
CA GLU A 204 -10.16 -4.15 -6.31
C GLU A 204 -10.32 -2.71 -6.84
N GLU A 205 -9.22 -2.05 -7.22
CA GLU A 205 -9.28 -0.73 -7.83
C GLU A 205 -10.05 -0.75 -9.17
N ARG A 206 -9.78 -1.74 -10.03
CA ARG A 206 -10.49 -1.91 -11.29
C ARG A 206 -11.98 -2.14 -11.09
N ILE A 207 -12.37 -2.98 -10.13
CA ILE A 207 -13.77 -3.24 -9.78
C ILE A 207 -14.45 -1.94 -9.32
N LYS A 208 -13.80 -1.18 -8.43
CA LYS A 208 -14.34 0.10 -7.94
C LYS A 208 -14.55 1.11 -9.07
N ILE A 209 -13.57 1.25 -9.98
CA ILE A 209 -13.69 2.13 -11.14
C ILE A 209 -14.86 1.69 -12.04
N ALA A 210 -15.00 0.38 -12.29
CA ALA A 210 -16.11 -0.16 -13.10
C ALA A 210 -17.47 0.16 -12.46
N VAL A 211 -17.63 -0.05 -11.14
CA VAL A 211 -18.88 0.25 -10.41
C VAL A 211 -19.20 1.75 -10.46
N LEU A 212 -18.21 2.62 -10.23
CA LEU A 212 -18.42 4.08 -10.32
C LEU A 212 -18.80 4.52 -11.74
N THR A 213 -18.20 3.90 -12.76
CA THR A 213 -18.54 4.20 -14.18
C THR A 213 -19.97 3.78 -14.50
N GLU A 214 -20.38 2.60 -14.05
CA GLU A 214 -21.76 2.12 -14.22
C GLU A 214 -22.76 3.03 -13.52
N GLN A 215 -22.48 3.45 -12.29
CA GLN A 215 -23.32 4.37 -11.54
C GLN A 215 -23.44 5.73 -12.23
N ASN A 216 -22.33 6.26 -12.75
CA ASN A 216 -22.35 7.51 -13.53
C ASN A 216 -23.15 7.37 -14.82
N GLN A 217 -23.09 6.22 -15.50
CA GLN A 217 -23.92 5.96 -16.68
C GLN A 217 -25.41 5.90 -16.32
N LYS A 218 -25.77 5.22 -15.22
CA LYS A 218 -27.18 5.19 -14.73
C LYS A 218 -27.69 6.60 -14.40
N ASN A 219 -26.88 7.41 -13.73
CA ASN A 219 -27.26 8.79 -13.41
C ASN A 219 -27.46 9.62 -14.69
N ARG A 220 -26.59 9.47 -15.69
CA ARG A 220 -26.75 10.15 -16.98
C ARG A 220 -28.04 9.74 -17.71
N ILE A 221 -28.36 8.44 -17.69
CA ILE A 221 -29.61 7.95 -18.30
C ILE A 221 -30.83 8.56 -17.59
N ALA A 222 -30.82 8.59 -16.26
CA ALA A 222 -31.89 9.24 -15.49
C ALA A 222 -32.01 10.73 -15.84
N ASP A 223 -30.90 11.48 -15.90
CA ASP A 223 -30.89 12.88 -16.30
C ASP A 223 -31.45 13.10 -17.73
N TYR A 224 -31.15 12.18 -18.65
CA TYR A 224 -31.73 12.26 -20.01
C TYR A 224 -33.24 12.02 -20.00
N GLN A 225 -33.71 11.04 -19.24
CA GLN A 225 -35.13 10.74 -19.09
C GLN A 225 -35.92 11.92 -18.49
N ASP A 226 -35.38 12.53 -17.44
CA ASP A 226 -35.96 13.71 -16.79
C ASP A 226 -36.06 14.90 -17.78
N ARG A 227 -34.99 15.12 -18.57
CA ARG A 227 -34.99 16.17 -19.60
C ARG A 227 -36.04 15.90 -20.69
N GLU A 228 -36.14 14.66 -21.14
CA GLU A 228 -37.13 14.26 -22.14
C GLU A 228 -38.56 14.51 -21.61
N GLU A 229 -38.86 14.14 -20.39
CA GLU A 229 -40.16 14.42 -19.75
C GLU A 229 -40.45 15.92 -19.66
N ILE A 230 -39.45 16.74 -19.29
CA ILE A 230 -39.58 18.21 -19.27
C ILE A 230 -39.88 18.76 -20.67
N TYR A 231 -39.16 18.27 -21.72
CA TYR A 231 -39.42 18.69 -23.09
C TYR A 231 -40.83 18.30 -23.57
N GLU A 232 -41.30 17.10 -23.24
CA GLU A 232 -42.66 16.69 -23.60
C GLU A 232 -43.72 17.53 -22.86
N ARG A 233 -43.51 17.86 -21.59
CA ARG A 233 -44.39 18.75 -20.84
C ARG A 233 -44.43 20.17 -21.45
N GLN A 234 -43.29 20.71 -21.84
CA GLN A 234 -43.21 22.00 -22.52
C GLN A 234 -43.91 21.96 -23.88
N ARG A 235 -43.72 20.90 -24.66
CA ARG A 235 -44.37 20.71 -25.95
C ARG A 235 -45.90 20.67 -25.81
N ARG A 236 -46.41 19.96 -24.81
CA ARG A 236 -47.87 19.94 -24.50
C ARG A 236 -48.36 21.33 -24.13
N LYS A 237 -47.69 22.05 -23.27
CA LYS A 237 -48.07 23.44 -22.92
C LYS A 237 -48.06 24.36 -24.12
N MET A 238 -47.06 24.28 -25.00
CA MET A 238 -46.99 25.09 -26.22
C MET A 238 -48.14 24.77 -27.18
N HIS A 239 -48.52 23.50 -27.30
CA HIS A 239 -49.67 23.10 -28.07
C HIS A 239 -50.96 23.68 -27.51
N ASP A 240 -51.15 23.65 -26.20
CA ASP A 240 -52.34 24.22 -25.53
C ASP A 240 -52.41 25.75 -25.69
N TYR A 241 -51.28 26.46 -25.55
CA TYR A 241 -51.21 27.89 -25.83
C TYR A 241 -51.56 28.21 -27.29
N LYS A 242 -51.08 27.42 -28.25
CA LYS A 242 -51.43 27.60 -29.67
C LYS A 242 -52.91 27.42 -29.92
N ASN A 243 -53.53 26.41 -29.30
CA ASN A 243 -54.96 26.17 -29.40
C ASN A 243 -55.77 27.33 -28.76
N GLN A 244 -55.38 27.82 -27.57
CA GLN A 244 -56.00 28.98 -26.94
C GLN A 244 -55.91 30.24 -27.81
N LEU A 245 -54.71 30.53 -28.37
CA LEU A 245 -54.50 31.66 -29.25
C LEU A 245 -55.35 31.53 -30.51
N SER A 246 -55.49 30.34 -31.11
CA SER A 246 -56.33 30.06 -32.25
C SER A 246 -57.81 30.30 -31.94
N THR A 247 -58.28 29.89 -30.74
CA THR A 247 -59.64 30.13 -30.28
C THR A 247 -59.91 31.62 -30.09
N ILE A 248 -59.00 32.38 -29.48
CA ILE A 248 -59.08 33.83 -29.30
C ILE A 248 -59.10 34.54 -30.64
N GLN A 249 -58.28 34.15 -31.62
CA GLN A 249 -58.28 34.71 -32.94
C GLN A 249 -59.63 34.48 -33.67
N THR A 250 -60.21 33.29 -33.49
CA THR A 250 -61.50 32.95 -34.06
C THR A 250 -62.63 33.77 -33.45
N LEU A 251 -62.64 33.98 -32.14
CA LEU A 251 -63.61 34.82 -31.42
C LEU A 251 -63.52 36.27 -31.84
N ILE A 252 -62.34 36.84 -31.98
CA ILE A 252 -62.12 38.22 -32.46
C ILE A 252 -62.59 38.34 -33.90
N LYS A 253 -62.37 37.36 -34.77
CA LYS A 253 -62.75 37.38 -36.17
C LYS A 253 -64.27 37.29 -36.36
N ASN A 254 -64.96 36.62 -35.47
CA ASN A 254 -66.42 36.45 -35.48
C ASN A 254 -67.17 37.58 -34.77
N GLY A 255 -66.54 38.66 -34.33
CA GLY A 255 -67.18 39.86 -33.79
C GLY A 255 -67.74 39.71 -32.35
N HIS A 256 -67.44 38.66 -31.64
CA HIS A 256 -67.82 38.48 -30.21
C HIS A 256 -66.82 39.19 -29.33
N THR A 257 -67.00 40.46 -29.04
CA THR A 257 -65.89 41.25 -28.42
C THR A 257 -66.01 41.45 -26.92
N ASP A 258 -67.08 41.13 -26.21
CA ASP A 258 -67.14 41.51 -24.79
C ASP A 258 -67.80 40.52 -23.78
N ALA A 259 -68.42 39.43 -24.17
CA ALA A 259 -69.15 38.58 -23.21
C ALA A 259 -68.52 37.19 -22.93
N GLU A 260 -67.74 36.61 -23.84
CA GLU A 260 -67.24 35.24 -23.69
C GLU A 260 -65.74 35.13 -23.18
N PHE A 261 -65.10 36.29 -22.98
CA PHE A 261 -63.72 36.31 -22.52
C PHE A 261 -63.55 35.90 -21.04
N PHE A 262 -64.62 35.93 -20.22
CA PHE A 262 -64.63 35.64 -18.80
C PHE A 262 -64.94 34.18 -18.44
N ASP A 263 -65.37 33.37 -19.39
CA ASP A 263 -65.78 31.98 -19.12
C ASP A 263 -64.65 30.91 -19.37
N LEU A 264 -63.46 31.38 -19.73
CA LEU A 264 -62.29 30.52 -20.00
C LEU A 264 -61.25 30.52 -18.82
N ARG A 265 -61.70 30.49 -17.57
CA ARG A 265 -60.86 30.25 -16.42
C ARG A 265 -60.95 28.84 -15.89
#